data_07fcc77e2bbd45497449f11908cb6f1e
#
_entry.id   07fcc77e2bbd45497449f11908cb6f1e
#
_cell.length_a   1.000
_cell.length_b   1.000
_cell.length_c   1.000
_cell.angle_alpha   90.00
_cell.angle_beta   90.00
_cell.angle_gamma   90.00
#
_symmetry.space_group_name_H-M   'P 1'
#
loop_
_entity.id
_entity.type
_entity.pdbx_description
1 polymer ?
#
loop_
_entity_poly.entity_id
_entity_poly.type
_entity_poly.pdbx_seq_one_letter_code
_entity_poly.pdbx_strand_id
1 'polypeptide(L)'
;MQTMTIPDVGQAAPDFRLRGADGTFYTLSEYLGDQNVLLVFYPLAFSPVCTHQLPELQAMLPRFEAADTVVFGVSVDSHWSNAAFARSIGVRFPLLSDWKREASAAYGVLIPDKGYSGRASFLVDKQGRILWREISENTGSIEEIPSLEAALAALAKA
;
A
#
# COMPACT_ATOMS: atom_id res chain seq x y z
N MET A 1 5.56 -25.33 7.44
CA MET A 1 4.62 -24.36 6.85
C MET A 1 4.84 -23.02 7.54
N GLN A 2 5.21 -22.01 6.78
CA GLN A 2 5.35 -20.67 7.35
C GLN A 2 3.99 -20.05 7.54
N THR A 3 3.71 -19.61 8.76
CA THR A 3 2.51 -18.82 9.05
C THR A 3 2.84 -17.36 8.81
N MET A 4 2.19 -16.74 7.86
CA MET A 4 2.33 -15.30 7.63
C MET A 4 1.59 -14.56 8.73
N THR A 5 2.28 -13.64 9.40
CA THR A 5 1.71 -12.81 10.45
C THR A 5 1.58 -11.39 9.95
N ILE A 6 0.39 -10.82 10.12
CA ILE A 6 0.14 -9.42 9.77
C ILE A 6 0.68 -8.54 10.91
N PRO A 7 1.57 -7.60 10.64
CA PRO A 7 2.06 -6.70 11.70
C PRO A 7 0.92 -5.87 12.27
N ASP A 8 0.91 -5.73 13.58
CA ASP A 8 -0.15 -5.03 14.30
C ASP A 8 0.26 -3.59 14.64
N VAL A 9 -0.73 -2.79 15.03
CA VAL A 9 -0.49 -1.42 15.49
C VAL A 9 0.52 -1.44 16.64
N GLY A 10 1.51 -0.55 16.57
CA GLY A 10 2.60 -0.46 17.52
C GLY A 10 3.81 -1.33 17.20
N GLN A 11 3.69 -2.28 16.29
CA GLN A 11 4.80 -3.12 15.86
C GLN A 11 5.60 -2.44 14.76
N ALA A 12 6.86 -2.84 14.62
CA ALA A 12 7.71 -2.35 13.53
C ALA A 12 7.15 -2.81 12.18
N ALA A 13 7.05 -1.87 11.24
CA ALA A 13 6.68 -2.19 9.87
C ALA A 13 7.86 -2.88 9.18
N PRO A 14 7.64 -4.02 8.50
CA PRO A 14 8.70 -4.66 7.72
C PRO A 14 9.28 -3.72 6.67
N ASP A 15 10.61 -3.64 6.59
CA ASP A 15 11.27 -2.84 5.57
C ASP A 15 11.13 -3.51 4.20
N PHE A 16 11.25 -2.71 3.16
CA PHE A 16 11.22 -3.20 1.79
C PHE A 16 12.03 -2.28 0.88
N ARG A 17 12.43 -2.81 -0.27
CA ARG A 17 12.98 -2.03 -1.37
C ARG A 17 12.32 -2.51 -2.65
N LEU A 18 11.46 -1.69 -3.21
CA LEU A 18 10.63 -2.05 -4.36
C LEU A 18 10.80 -1.04 -5.49
N ARG A 19 10.68 -1.54 -6.72
CA ARG A 19 10.79 -0.71 -7.91
C ARG A 19 9.44 -0.06 -8.23
N GLY A 20 9.43 1.26 -8.37
CA GLY A 20 8.23 2.00 -8.74
C GLY A 20 7.98 1.98 -10.24
N ALA A 21 6.77 2.39 -10.62
CA ALA A 21 6.35 2.50 -12.03
C ALA A 21 7.25 3.44 -12.83
N ASP A 22 7.89 4.40 -12.19
CA ASP A 22 8.84 5.34 -12.80
C ASP A 22 10.24 4.73 -12.97
N GLY A 23 10.47 3.48 -12.55
CA GLY A 23 11.74 2.80 -12.57
C GLY A 23 12.64 3.08 -11.37
N THR A 24 12.26 4.00 -10.49
CA THR A 24 13.01 4.34 -9.27
C THR A 24 12.76 3.30 -8.19
N PHE A 25 13.79 2.97 -7.40
CA PHE A 25 13.62 2.11 -6.23
C PHE A 25 13.23 2.94 -5.02
N TYR A 26 12.26 2.41 -4.25
CA TYR A 26 11.77 3.03 -3.02
C TYR A 26 12.01 2.09 -1.86
N THR A 27 12.62 2.60 -0.80
CA THR A 27 12.94 1.84 0.41
C THR A 27 12.22 2.47 1.60
N LEU A 28 11.45 1.67 2.35
CA LEU A 28 10.66 2.21 3.47
C LEU A 28 11.55 2.94 4.49
N SER A 29 12.68 2.35 4.86
CA SER A 29 13.57 2.91 5.88
C SER A 29 14.14 4.30 5.52
N GLU A 30 14.14 4.67 4.25
CA GLU A 30 14.59 6.01 3.83
C GLU A 30 13.66 7.15 4.29
N TYR A 31 12.43 6.81 4.65
CA TYR A 31 11.45 7.79 5.13
C TYR A 31 11.43 7.94 6.64
N LEU A 32 12.15 7.07 7.38
CA LEU A 32 12.18 7.12 8.83
C LEU A 32 12.72 8.45 9.34
N GLY A 33 11.99 9.03 10.29
CA GLY A 33 12.34 10.31 10.89
C GLY A 33 11.89 11.53 10.08
N ASP A 34 11.43 11.33 8.85
CA ASP A 34 11.12 12.40 7.91
C ASP A 34 9.63 12.47 7.58
N GLN A 35 9.07 11.38 7.09
CA GLN A 35 7.66 11.31 6.68
C GLN A 35 7.00 10.03 7.14
N ASN A 36 5.67 10.10 7.34
CA ASN A 36 4.85 8.90 7.48
C ASN A 36 4.66 8.25 6.10
N VAL A 37 4.33 6.96 6.07
CA VAL A 37 4.14 6.22 4.82
C VAL A 37 2.81 5.48 4.86
N LEU A 38 1.95 5.72 3.87
CA LEU A 38 0.74 4.93 3.67
C LEU A 38 1.02 3.91 2.57
N LEU A 39 0.88 2.63 2.91
CA LEU A 39 1.02 1.52 1.96
C LEU A 39 -0.37 0.97 1.65
N VAL A 40 -0.72 0.94 0.38
CA VAL A 40 -2.01 0.39 -0.08
C VAL A 40 -1.72 -0.81 -0.98
N PHE A 41 -1.87 -2.01 -0.41
CA PHE A 41 -1.74 -3.25 -1.17
C PHE A 41 -3.01 -3.50 -1.96
N TYR A 42 -2.87 -3.80 -3.24
CA TYR A 42 -3.99 -4.18 -4.12
C TYR A 42 -3.61 -5.44 -4.89
N PRO A 43 -4.60 -6.31 -5.20
CA PRO A 43 -4.31 -7.62 -5.80
C PRO A 43 -3.62 -7.54 -7.15
N LEU A 44 -4.23 -6.86 -8.13
CA LEU A 44 -3.72 -6.82 -9.50
C LEU A 44 -4.10 -5.52 -10.19
N ALA A 45 -3.15 -4.94 -10.93
CA ALA A 45 -3.40 -3.84 -11.84
C ALA A 45 -4.49 -4.20 -12.84
N PHE A 46 -5.29 -3.24 -13.24
CA PHE A 46 -6.38 -3.37 -14.21
C PHE A 46 -7.58 -4.21 -13.74
N SER A 47 -7.55 -4.77 -12.53
CA SER A 47 -8.74 -5.43 -12.00
C SER A 47 -9.85 -4.40 -11.70
N PRO A 48 -11.16 -4.77 -11.78
CA PRO A 48 -12.24 -3.80 -11.63
C PRO A 48 -12.21 -3.02 -10.30
N VAL A 49 -11.97 -3.71 -9.19
CA VAL A 49 -11.96 -3.08 -7.86
C VAL A 49 -10.76 -2.15 -7.69
N CYS A 50 -9.58 -2.58 -8.15
CA CYS A 50 -8.36 -1.75 -8.07
C CYS A 50 -8.48 -0.52 -8.96
N THR A 51 -9.07 -0.66 -10.14
CA THR A 51 -9.34 0.45 -11.05
C THR A 51 -10.25 1.51 -10.41
N HIS A 52 -11.10 1.11 -9.49
CA HIS A 52 -11.99 2.02 -8.74
C HIS A 52 -11.30 2.60 -7.50
N GLN A 53 -10.56 1.76 -6.75
CA GLN A 53 -9.95 2.13 -5.47
C GLN A 53 -8.86 3.21 -5.61
N LEU A 54 -7.94 3.03 -6.55
CA LEU A 54 -6.76 3.91 -6.61
C LEU A 54 -7.09 5.34 -7.04
N PRO A 55 -8.03 5.61 -7.95
CA PRO A 55 -8.45 6.99 -8.21
C PRO A 55 -9.08 7.69 -7.01
N GLU A 56 -9.79 6.96 -6.15
CA GLU A 56 -10.32 7.54 -4.90
C GLU A 56 -9.19 7.93 -3.95
N LEU A 57 -8.16 7.09 -3.85
CA LEU A 57 -6.95 7.40 -3.08
C LEU A 57 -6.25 8.64 -3.67
N GLN A 58 -6.18 8.76 -4.99
CA GLN A 58 -5.60 9.93 -5.65
C GLN A 58 -6.32 11.21 -5.25
N ALA A 59 -7.65 11.17 -5.12
CA ALA A 59 -8.44 12.33 -4.69
C ALA A 59 -8.10 12.76 -3.25
N MET A 60 -7.67 11.83 -2.41
CA MET A 60 -7.29 12.10 -1.02
C MET A 60 -5.80 12.47 -0.86
N LEU A 61 -5.01 12.33 -1.91
CA LEU A 61 -3.56 12.52 -1.84
C LEU A 61 -3.13 13.85 -1.23
N PRO A 62 -3.73 15.01 -1.59
CA PRO A 62 -3.35 16.28 -0.98
C PRO A 62 -3.53 16.31 0.53
N ARG A 63 -4.52 15.60 1.06
CA ARG A 63 -4.76 15.52 2.51
C ARG A 63 -3.66 14.72 3.21
N PHE A 64 -3.18 13.66 2.59
CA PHE A 64 -2.04 12.89 3.12
C PHE A 64 -0.74 13.68 3.03
N GLU A 65 -0.51 14.36 1.91
CA GLU A 65 0.66 15.22 1.76
C GLU A 65 0.69 16.34 2.82
N ALA A 66 -0.46 16.95 3.10
CA ALA A 66 -0.58 17.97 4.14
C ALA A 66 -0.32 17.42 5.53
N ALA A 67 -0.49 16.12 5.74
CA ALA A 67 -0.18 15.41 6.99
C ALA A 67 1.22 14.79 6.98
N ASP A 68 2.11 15.26 6.10
CA ASP A 68 3.50 14.83 6.00
C ASP A 68 3.62 13.32 5.74
N THR A 69 2.76 12.81 4.87
CA THR A 69 2.63 11.40 4.55
C THR A 69 2.82 11.15 3.06
N VAL A 70 3.71 10.23 2.71
CA VAL A 70 3.83 9.73 1.34
C VAL A 70 2.93 8.52 1.16
N VAL A 71 2.44 8.33 -0.07
CA VAL A 71 1.50 7.24 -0.40
C VAL A 71 2.11 6.36 -1.47
N PHE A 72 2.06 5.05 -1.25
CA PHE A 72 2.47 4.05 -2.22
C PHE A 72 1.37 3.02 -2.43
N GLY A 73 1.06 2.72 -3.70
CA GLY A 73 0.32 1.51 -4.05
C GLY A 73 1.32 0.36 -4.23
N VAL A 74 0.95 -0.84 -3.82
CA VAL A 74 1.82 -2.03 -3.90
C VAL A 74 1.04 -3.20 -4.49
N SER A 75 1.57 -3.81 -5.54
CA SER A 75 1.01 -5.04 -6.13
C SER A 75 2.14 -5.94 -6.61
N VAL A 76 1.78 -7.19 -6.95
CA VAL A 76 2.76 -8.17 -7.49
C VAL A 76 3.02 -7.97 -8.98
N ASP A 77 2.32 -7.03 -9.63
CA ASP A 77 2.56 -6.71 -11.04
C ASP A 77 3.96 -6.19 -11.28
N SER A 78 4.46 -6.35 -12.51
CA SER A 78 5.72 -5.74 -12.90
C SER A 78 5.63 -4.21 -12.86
N HIS A 79 6.78 -3.54 -12.73
CA HIS A 79 6.79 -2.08 -12.78
C HIS A 79 6.30 -1.55 -14.15
N TRP A 80 6.47 -2.32 -15.22
CA TRP A 80 5.93 -1.99 -16.54
C TRP A 80 4.41 -1.97 -16.56
N SER A 81 3.78 -3.01 -15.99
CA SER A 81 2.32 -3.10 -15.88
C SER A 81 1.77 -2.00 -14.99
N ASN A 82 2.42 -1.73 -13.87
CA ASN A 82 2.02 -0.65 -12.97
C ASN A 82 2.17 0.73 -13.61
N ALA A 83 3.19 0.93 -14.44
CA ALA A 83 3.34 2.19 -15.18
C ALA A 83 2.16 2.42 -16.14
N ALA A 84 1.78 1.39 -16.89
CA ALA A 84 0.62 1.47 -17.78
C ALA A 84 -0.67 1.69 -17.00
N PHE A 85 -0.83 1.01 -15.88
CA PHE A 85 -2.01 1.14 -15.02
C PHE A 85 -2.11 2.56 -14.44
N ALA A 86 -1.02 3.10 -13.91
CA ALA A 86 -1.00 4.46 -13.37
C ALA A 86 -1.43 5.49 -14.40
N ARG A 87 -0.93 5.34 -15.65
CA ARG A 87 -1.32 6.23 -16.75
C ARG A 87 -2.81 6.11 -17.08
N SER A 88 -3.33 4.88 -17.09
CA SER A 88 -4.73 4.65 -17.48
C SER A 88 -5.73 5.21 -16.48
N ILE A 89 -5.39 5.23 -15.19
CA ILE A 89 -6.27 5.71 -14.12
C ILE A 89 -5.92 7.09 -13.59
N GLY A 90 -4.80 7.68 -14.06
CA GLY A 90 -4.45 9.06 -13.74
C GLY A 90 -3.96 9.28 -12.33
N VAL A 91 -3.32 8.29 -11.70
CA VAL A 91 -2.75 8.47 -10.37
C VAL A 91 -1.30 8.94 -10.47
N ARG A 92 -0.87 9.82 -9.54
CA ARG A 92 0.49 10.34 -9.51
C ARG A 92 1.32 9.85 -8.32
N PHE A 93 0.72 9.14 -7.36
CA PHE A 93 1.52 8.49 -6.32
C PHE A 93 2.18 7.24 -6.90
N PRO A 94 3.39 6.86 -6.43
CA PRO A 94 4.10 5.72 -6.98
C PRO A 94 3.36 4.39 -6.77
N LEU A 95 3.31 3.58 -7.82
CA LEU A 95 2.87 2.18 -7.73
C LEU A 95 4.11 1.30 -7.71
N LEU A 96 4.29 0.54 -6.63
CA LEU A 96 5.49 -0.26 -6.38
C LEU A 96 5.26 -1.72 -6.80
N SER A 97 6.28 -2.32 -7.41
CA SER A 97 6.23 -3.70 -7.88
C SER A 97 6.80 -4.65 -6.82
N ASP A 98 5.93 -5.47 -6.26
CA ASP A 98 6.32 -6.57 -5.37
C ASP A 98 6.41 -7.88 -6.16
N TRP A 99 7.14 -7.83 -7.27
CA TRP A 99 7.26 -8.93 -8.23
C TRP A 99 7.69 -10.25 -7.59
N LYS A 100 8.57 -10.19 -6.59
CA LYS A 100 9.04 -11.36 -5.86
C LYS A 100 8.15 -11.73 -4.68
N ARG A 101 7.10 -10.99 -4.43
CA ARG A 101 6.12 -11.22 -3.36
C ARG A 101 6.68 -11.14 -1.95
N GLU A 102 7.84 -10.53 -1.80
CA GLU A 102 8.55 -10.42 -0.52
C GLU A 102 7.82 -9.49 0.46
N ALA A 103 7.38 -8.32 -0.01
CA ALA A 103 6.66 -7.37 0.83
C ALA A 103 5.28 -7.90 1.20
N SER A 104 4.54 -8.47 0.25
CA SER A 104 3.23 -9.06 0.51
C SER A 104 3.32 -10.17 1.56
N ALA A 105 4.36 -11.00 1.50
CA ALA A 105 4.61 -12.05 2.49
C ALA A 105 5.00 -11.46 3.84
N ALA A 106 5.89 -10.47 3.87
CA ALA A 106 6.36 -9.85 5.11
C ALA A 106 5.23 -9.14 5.86
N TYR A 107 4.29 -8.54 5.14
CA TYR A 107 3.11 -7.90 5.73
C TYR A 107 1.96 -8.87 5.98
N GLY A 108 2.16 -10.16 5.67
CA GLY A 108 1.16 -11.20 5.95
C GLY A 108 -0.09 -11.14 5.08
N VAL A 109 -0.04 -10.44 3.95
CA VAL A 109 -1.20 -10.22 3.09
C VAL A 109 -1.15 -11.00 1.79
N LEU A 110 -0.08 -11.75 1.54
CA LEU A 110 0.01 -12.63 0.38
C LEU A 110 -1.02 -13.75 0.48
N ILE A 111 -1.76 -13.98 -0.61
CA ILE A 111 -2.66 -15.14 -0.74
C ILE A 111 -1.90 -16.20 -1.52
N PRO A 112 -1.33 -17.22 -0.86
CA PRO A 112 -0.38 -18.13 -1.51
C PRO A 112 -0.95 -18.85 -2.74
N ASP A 113 -2.21 -19.31 -2.65
CA ASP A 113 -2.85 -20.04 -3.74
C ASP A 113 -3.04 -19.18 -4.99
N LYS A 114 -3.13 -17.87 -4.83
CA LYS A 114 -3.38 -16.94 -5.94
C LYS A 114 -2.13 -16.23 -6.41
N GLY A 115 -1.08 -16.16 -5.58
CA GLY A 115 0.18 -15.52 -5.91
C GLY A 115 0.13 -13.98 -5.90
N TYR A 116 -0.95 -13.38 -5.40
CA TYR A 116 -1.05 -11.93 -5.23
C TYR A 116 -1.53 -11.60 -3.81
N SER A 117 -1.46 -10.32 -3.45
CA SER A 117 -1.88 -9.87 -2.13
C SER A 117 -3.40 -9.75 -2.02
N GLY A 118 -3.90 -9.82 -0.80
CA GLY A 118 -5.22 -9.30 -0.47
C GLY A 118 -5.21 -7.77 -0.52
N ARG A 119 -6.38 -7.17 -0.36
CA ARG A 119 -6.53 -5.72 -0.29
C ARG A 119 -6.31 -5.30 1.16
N ALA A 120 -5.29 -4.49 1.40
CA ALA A 120 -4.90 -4.08 2.74
C ALA A 120 -4.21 -2.72 2.71
N SER A 121 -4.37 -1.95 3.77
CA SER A 121 -3.69 -0.66 3.93
C SER A 121 -2.98 -0.61 5.27
N PHE A 122 -1.76 -0.06 5.27
CA PHE A 122 -0.95 0.12 6.47
C PHE A 122 -0.43 1.54 6.51
N LEU A 123 -0.60 2.20 7.65
CA LEU A 123 -0.01 3.51 7.88
C LEU A 123 1.18 3.34 8.81
N VAL A 124 2.36 3.75 8.34
CA VAL A 124 3.62 3.65 9.07
C VAL A 124 4.02 5.04 9.54
N ASP A 125 4.28 5.20 10.83
CA ASP A 125 4.71 6.49 11.38
C ASP A 125 6.20 6.77 11.12
N LYS A 126 6.66 7.96 11.54
CA LYS A 126 8.05 8.39 11.34
C LYS A 126 9.07 7.54 12.10
N GLN A 127 8.63 6.77 13.11
CA GLN A 127 9.48 5.85 13.87
C GLN A 127 9.51 4.45 13.26
N GLY A 128 8.80 4.24 12.15
CA GLY A 128 8.77 2.95 11.47
C GLY A 128 7.80 1.95 12.09
N ARG A 129 6.84 2.41 12.88
CA ARG A 129 5.84 1.55 13.51
C ARG A 129 4.48 1.69 12.83
N ILE A 130 3.70 0.61 12.84
CA ILE A 130 2.34 0.63 12.32
C ILE A 130 1.48 1.54 13.21
N LEU A 131 0.94 2.60 12.64
CA LEU A 131 0.05 3.53 13.33
C LEU A 131 -1.42 3.15 13.15
N TRP A 132 -1.75 2.58 11.99
CA TRP A 132 -3.11 2.17 11.62
C TRP A 132 -3.01 1.09 10.54
N ARG A 133 -3.98 0.19 10.51
CA ARG A 133 -4.10 -0.80 9.44
C ARG A 133 -5.56 -1.14 9.18
N GLU A 134 -5.84 -1.58 7.96
CA GLU A 134 -7.15 -2.13 7.60
C GLU A 134 -6.94 -3.25 6.58
N ILE A 135 -7.54 -4.38 6.83
CA ILE A 135 -7.44 -5.58 6.01
C ILE A 135 -8.84 -5.91 5.49
N SER A 136 -9.00 -5.95 4.16
CA SER A 136 -10.27 -6.33 3.54
C SER A 136 -10.36 -7.85 3.44
N GLU A 137 -11.46 -8.42 3.89
CA GLU A 137 -11.70 -9.86 3.80
C GLU A 137 -12.14 -10.30 2.41
N ASN A 138 -12.79 -9.40 1.65
CA ASN A 138 -13.28 -9.69 0.31
C ASN A 138 -12.67 -8.74 -0.72
N THR A 139 -11.69 -9.23 -1.46
CA THR A 139 -10.96 -8.44 -2.46
C THR A 139 -11.76 -8.17 -3.74
N GLY A 140 -12.87 -8.88 -3.94
CA GLY A 140 -13.71 -8.73 -5.13
C GLY A 140 -14.87 -7.76 -4.99
N SER A 141 -15.02 -7.09 -3.82
CA SER A 141 -16.13 -6.18 -3.57
C SER A 141 -15.66 -4.72 -3.51
N ILE A 142 -16.30 -3.88 -4.31
CA ILE A 142 -16.07 -2.42 -4.27
C ILE A 142 -16.54 -1.84 -2.92
N GLU A 143 -17.59 -2.41 -2.33
CA GLU A 143 -18.13 -1.95 -1.06
C GLU A 143 -17.18 -2.18 0.12
N GLU A 144 -16.23 -3.10 -0.03
CA GLU A 144 -15.23 -3.40 0.98
C GLU A 144 -13.90 -2.70 0.75
N ILE A 145 -13.85 -1.70 -0.12
CA ILE A 145 -12.66 -0.84 -0.26
C ILE A 145 -12.47 -0.08 1.06
N PRO A 146 -11.28 -0.20 1.69
CA PRO A 146 -11.03 0.47 2.96
C PRO A 146 -11.25 1.98 2.90
N SER A 147 -11.91 2.51 3.91
CA SER A 147 -12.05 3.96 4.06
C SER A 147 -10.77 4.56 4.63
N LEU A 148 -10.10 5.38 3.86
CA LEU A 148 -8.84 6.01 4.28
C LEU A 148 -9.06 7.23 5.19
N GLU A 149 -10.31 7.60 5.47
CA GLU A 149 -10.63 8.62 6.47
C GLU A 149 -10.11 8.21 7.86
N ALA A 150 -10.19 6.93 8.19
CA ALA A 150 -9.67 6.41 9.46
C ALA A 150 -8.14 6.58 9.56
N ALA A 151 -7.42 6.43 8.44
CA ALA A 151 -5.98 6.66 8.40
C ALA A 151 -5.66 8.14 8.67
N LEU A 152 -6.39 9.06 8.06
CA LEU A 152 -6.23 10.49 8.30
C LEU A 152 -6.55 10.85 9.75
N ALA A 153 -7.59 10.23 10.34
CA ALA A 153 -7.92 10.43 11.75
C ALA A 153 -6.80 9.94 12.67
N ALA A 154 -6.16 8.81 12.34
CA ALA A 154 -5.02 8.29 13.10
C ALA A 154 -3.83 9.26 13.04
N LEU A 155 -3.56 9.85 11.89
CA LEU A 155 -2.51 10.85 11.73
C LEU A 155 -2.77 12.10 12.59
N ALA A 156 -4.02 12.54 12.67
CA ALA A 156 -4.39 13.71 13.45
C ALA A 156 -4.20 13.51 14.97
N LYS A 157 -4.21 12.26 15.43
CA LYS A 157 -4.04 11.90 16.85
C LYS A 157 -2.58 11.61 17.22
N ALA A 158 -1.72 11.48 16.23
CA ALA A 158 -0.32 11.13 16.46
C ALA A 158 0.51 12.32 16.96
#